data_48bd132db2829177616f04e90fa14da2
#
_entry.id   48bd132db2829177616f04e90fa14da2
#
_cell.length_a   1.000
_cell.length_b   1.000
_cell.length_c   1.000
_cell.angle_alpha   90.00
_cell.angle_beta   90.00
_cell.angle_gamma   90.00
#
_symmetry.space_group_name_H-M   'P 1'
#
loop_
_entity.id
_entity.type
_entity.pdbx_description
1 polymer ?
#
loop_
_entity_poly.entity_id
_entity_poly.type
_entity_poly.pdbx_seq_one_letter_code
_entity_poly.pdbx_strand_id
1 'polypeptide(L)'
;MKKYIYTAVILVGFVLTTSCEDFLTTDNKSNVTDKEYFSTKTGFESLVSNAYSTLRDVYAVSSYTTYFNAGTDMYADGRNYINDELHEYETLNPENSVMKELYTACYKGIRAAYAIKHYAADAVIDENLRSRRVDEARVLAANYYYISVSYTHLRAHETGAY
;
A
#
# COMPACT_ATOMS: atom_id res chain seq x y z
N MET A 1 56.50 -18.95 1.79
CA MET A 1 55.39 -19.11 2.76
C MET A 1 54.28 -18.07 2.56
N LYS A 2 54.55 -16.76 2.49
CA LYS A 2 53.48 -15.72 2.31
C LYS A 2 52.60 -15.91 1.06
N LYS A 3 53.17 -16.35 -0.08
CA LYS A 3 52.39 -16.59 -1.33
C LYS A 3 51.29 -17.66 -1.18
N TYR A 4 51.54 -18.72 -0.45
CA TYR A 4 50.61 -19.80 -0.23
C TYR A 4 49.45 -19.39 0.72
N ILE A 5 49.70 -18.46 1.63
CA ILE A 5 48.72 -17.91 2.51
C ILE A 5 47.67 -17.06 1.73
N TYR A 6 48.16 -16.22 0.80
CA TYR A 6 47.25 -15.42 -0.05
C TYR A 6 46.39 -16.29 -0.98
N THR A 7 47.00 -17.34 -1.55
CA THR A 7 46.25 -18.28 -2.41
C THR A 7 45.17 -19.03 -1.60
N ALA A 8 45.49 -19.44 -0.39
CA ALA A 8 44.53 -20.12 0.49
C ALA A 8 43.37 -19.18 0.92
N VAL A 9 43.69 -17.92 1.22
CA VAL A 9 42.64 -16.91 1.59
C VAL A 9 41.69 -16.60 0.42
N ILE A 10 42.27 -16.51 -0.81
CA ILE A 10 41.46 -16.29 -2.02
C ILE A 10 40.57 -17.49 -2.30
N LEU A 11 41.07 -18.70 -2.11
CA LEU A 11 40.31 -19.92 -2.35
C LEU A 11 39.15 -20.08 -1.33
N VAL A 12 39.39 -19.76 -0.05
CA VAL A 12 38.38 -19.76 1.00
C VAL A 12 37.32 -18.66 0.74
N GLY A 13 37.74 -17.48 0.27
CA GLY A 13 36.82 -16.39 -0.12
C GLY A 13 35.90 -16.78 -1.27
N PHE A 14 36.36 -17.59 -2.23
CA PHE A 14 35.57 -18.04 -3.36
C PHE A 14 34.53 -19.11 -2.98
N VAL A 15 34.81 -19.93 -1.97
CA VAL A 15 33.87 -20.96 -1.45
C VAL A 15 32.73 -20.33 -0.65
N LEU A 16 32.94 -19.16 -0.05
CA LEU A 16 31.92 -18.46 0.74
C LEU A 16 30.86 -17.71 -0.11
N THR A 17 31.08 -17.59 -1.42
CA THR A 17 30.13 -16.91 -2.32
C THR A 17 29.14 -17.84 -2.98
N THR A 18 29.18 -19.15 -2.72
CA THR A 18 28.12 -20.07 -3.17
C THR A 18 26.89 -19.88 -2.28
N SER A 19 26.07 -18.90 -2.63
CA SER A 19 24.73 -18.72 -2.06
C SER A 19 23.87 -19.90 -2.49
N CYS A 20 23.37 -20.67 -1.53
CA CYS A 20 22.41 -21.73 -1.78
C CYS A 20 21.07 -21.09 -2.14
N GLU A 21 20.74 -20.97 -3.44
CA GLU A 21 19.42 -20.55 -3.91
C GLU A 21 18.32 -21.48 -3.41
N ASP A 22 18.60 -22.78 -3.28
CA ASP A 22 17.65 -23.78 -2.77
C ASP A 22 17.23 -23.58 -1.31
N PHE A 23 18.04 -22.89 -0.49
CA PHE A 23 17.68 -22.62 0.90
C PHE A 23 16.57 -21.57 1.02
N LEU A 24 16.40 -20.72 0.02
CA LEU A 24 15.39 -19.65 0.00
C LEU A 24 14.11 -20.07 -0.75
N THR A 25 14.12 -21.20 -1.43
CA THR A 25 12.93 -21.77 -2.09
C THR A 25 12.15 -22.61 -1.09
N THR A 26 11.12 -22.01 -0.48
CA THR A 26 10.14 -22.76 0.32
C THR A 26 9.19 -23.47 -0.63
N ASP A 27 9.45 -24.75 -0.89
CA ASP A 27 8.53 -25.63 -1.59
C ASP A 27 7.34 -25.98 -0.67
N ASN A 28 6.30 -25.17 -0.73
CA ASN A 28 5.14 -25.26 0.15
C ASN A 28 4.16 -26.33 -0.40
N LYS A 29 4.48 -27.60 -0.20
CA LYS A 29 3.73 -28.76 -0.74
C LYS A 29 2.31 -28.93 -0.18
N SER A 30 1.94 -28.19 0.85
CA SER A 30 0.66 -28.36 1.55
C SER A 30 -0.31 -27.18 1.44
N ASN A 31 0.09 -26.05 0.90
CA ASN A 31 -0.77 -24.87 0.73
C ASN A 31 -0.73 -24.34 -0.71
N VAL A 32 -1.88 -23.95 -1.20
CA VAL A 32 -2.00 -23.24 -2.49
C VAL A 32 -1.17 -21.96 -2.41
N THR A 33 -0.27 -21.75 -3.34
CA THR A 33 0.53 -20.52 -3.40
C THR A 33 -0.34 -19.35 -3.84
N ASP A 34 0.04 -18.13 -3.44
CA ASP A 34 -0.66 -16.92 -3.88
C ASP A 34 -0.79 -16.87 -5.41
N LYS A 35 0.26 -17.25 -6.12
CA LYS A 35 0.25 -17.29 -7.58
C LYS A 35 -0.78 -18.26 -8.14
N GLU A 36 -0.85 -19.48 -7.60
CA GLU A 36 -1.83 -20.50 -8.03
C GLU A 36 -3.26 -20.06 -7.71
N TYR A 37 -3.48 -19.52 -6.54
CA TYR A 37 -4.82 -19.04 -6.14
C TYR A 37 -5.28 -17.89 -7.01
N PHE A 38 -4.46 -16.84 -7.17
CA PHE A 38 -4.84 -15.65 -7.92
C PHE A 38 -4.81 -15.84 -9.44
N SER A 39 -4.25 -16.93 -9.96
CA SER A 39 -4.42 -17.31 -11.36
C SER A 39 -5.82 -17.84 -11.66
N THR A 40 -6.55 -18.34 -10.67
CA THR A 40 -7.95 -18.77 -10.85
C THR A 40 -8.88 -17.56 -10.97
N LYS A 41 -10.01 -17.72 -11.69
CA LYS A 41 -11.03 -16.67 -11.79
C LYS A 41 -11.53 -16.22 -10.41
N THR A 42 -11.81 -17.15 -9.51
CA THR A 42 -12.32 -16.85 -8.17
C THR A 42 -11.29 -16.11 -7.33
N GLY A 43 -10.04 -16.54 -7.36
CA GLY A 43 -8.95 -15.88 -6.65
C GLY A 43 -8.70 -14.48 -7.20
N PHE A 44 -8.69 -14.30 -8.51
CA PHE A 44 -8.52 -13.00 -9.13
C PHE A 44 -9.66 -12.03 -8.77
N GLU A 45 -10.92 -12.46 -8.84
CA GLU A 45 -12.07 -11.64 -8.43
C GLU A 45 -12.04 -11.32 -6.91
N SER A 46 -11.41 -12.16 -6.10
CA SER A 46 -11.22 -11.84 -4.68
C SER A 46 -10.25 -10.68 -4.45
N LEU A 47 -9.21 -10.53 -5.29
CA LEU A 47 -8.34 -9.34 -5.26
C LEU A 47 -9.12 -8.08 -5.60
N VAL A 48 -10.00 -8.15 -6.61
CA VAL A 48 -10.86 -7.03 -7.01
C VAL A 48 -11.78 -6.63 -5.85
N SER A 49 -12.45 -7.61 -5.26
CA SER A 49 -13.34 -7.38 -4.10
C SER A 49 -12.57 -6.79 -2.91
N ASN A 50 -11.36 -7.25 -2.65
CA ASN A 50 -10.50 -6.70 -1.62
C ASN A 50 -10.14 -5.23 -1.90
N ALA A 51 -9.79 -4.89 -3.14
CA ALA A 51 -9.46 -3.50 -3.52
C ALA A 51 -10.65 -2.56 -3.33
N TYR A 52 -11.87 -2.99 -3.66
CA TYR A 52 -13.08 -2.21 -3.37
C TYR A 52 -13.37 -2.13 -1.87
N SER A 53 -13.10 -3.18 -1.10
CA SER A 53 -13.35 -3.17 0.33
C SER A 53 -12.50 -2.13 1.08
N THR A 54 -11.31 -1.82 0.58
CA THR A 54 -10.42 -0.81 1.18
C THR A 54 -11.00 0.62 1.08
N LEU A 55 -11.98 0.88 0.21
CA LEU A 55 -12.69 2.17 0.17
C LEU A 55 -13.40 2.47 1.50
N ARG A 56 -13.80 1.45 2.24
CA ARG A 56 -14.41 1.65 3.56
C ARG A 56 -13.47 2.31 4.56
N ASP A 57 -12.19 2.03 4.46
CA ASP A 57 -11.19 2.58 5.38
C ASP A 57 -11.08 4.11 5.22
N VAL A 58 -11.46 4.64 4.05
CA VAL A 58 -11.44 6.08 3.76
C VAL A 58 -12.83 6.71 3.80
N TYR A 59 -13.84 6.03 3.26
CA TYR A 59 -15.17 6.60 3.02
C TYR A 59 -16.27 6.11 3.97
N ALA A 60 -15.96 5.29 4.99
CA ALA A 60 -16.93 4.96 6.01
C ALA A 60 -17.37 6.24 6.77
N VAL A 61 -18.59 6.29 7.22
CA VAL A 61 -19.24 7.50 7.75
C VAL A 61 -18.38 8.26 8.77
N SER A 62 -17.79 7.55 9.73
CA SER A 62 -16.94 8.19 10.74
C SER A 62 -15.63 8.71 10.16
N SER A 63 -14.97 7.91 9.32
CA SER A 63 -13.71 8.27 8.67
C SER A 63 -13.90 9.43 7.69
N TYR A 64 -14.97 9.41 6.89
CA TYR A 64 -15.29 10.49 5.96
C TYR A 64 -15.45 11.82 6.68
N THR A 65 -16.23 11.86 7.76
CA THR A 65 -16.45 13.08 8.54
C THR A 65 -15.13 13.63 9.09
N THR A 66 -14.30 12.75 9.65
CA THR A 66 -13.01 13.15 10.21
C THR A 66 -12.03 13.63 9.14
N TYR A 67 -11.90 12.88 8.04
CA TYR A 67 -10.88 13.20 7.03
C TYR A 67 -11.24 14.38 6.13
N PHE A 68 -12.53 14.56 5.81
CA PHE A 68 -12.95 15.51 4.79
C PHE A 68 -13.70 16.73 5.32
N ASN A 69 -14.22 16.68 6.54
CA ASN A 69 -14.99 17.78 7.13
C ASN A 69 -14.29 18.45 8.31
N ALA A 70 -13.43 17.74 9.05
CA ALA A 70 -12.69 18.35 10.14
C ALA A 70 -11.81 19.50 9.62
N GLY A 71 -11.77 20.61 10.32
CA GLY A 71 -11.02 21.81 9.93
C GLY A 71 -11.66 22.66 8.85
N THR A 72 -12.90 22.37 8.45
CA THR A 72 -13.68 23.26 7.58
C THR A 72 -14.56 24.17 8.40
N ASP A 73 -14.94 25.34 7.84
CA ASP A 73 -15.85 26.30 8.46
C ASP A 73 -17.31 25.79 8.60
N MET A 74 -17.59 24.67 7.97
CA MET A 74 -18.91 24.01 7.98
C MET A 74 -19.05 22.96 9.10
N TYR A 75 -17.95 22.61 9.77
CA TYR A 75 -17.93 21.51 10.73
C TYR A 75 -17.22 21.92 12.01
N ALA A 76 -17.92 21.86 13.13
CA ALA A 76 -17.37 22.01 14.45
C ALA A 76 -17.39 20.67 15.18
N ASP A 77 -16.28 20.31 15.81
CA ASP A 77 -16.22 19.10 16.62
C ASP A 77 -17.09 19.25 17.88
N GLY A 78 -17.78 18.18 18.24
CA GLY A 78 -18.66 18.16 19.41
C GLY A 78 -17.86 18.00 20.72
N ARG A 79 -18.58 17.81 21.80
CA ARG A 79 -18.06 17.77 23.18
C ARG A 79 -16.95 16.76 23.51
N ASN A 80 -16.58 15.88 22.59
CA ASN A 80 -15.59 14.81 22.80
C ASN A 80 -14.29 14.99 22.01
N TYR A 81 -13.91 16.15 21.61
CA TYR A 81 -12.58 16.57 21.11
C TYR A 81 -11.64 15.47 20.60
N ILE A 82 -12.17 14.53 19.83
CA ILE A 82 -11.37 13.41 19.33
C ILE A 82 -10.38 13.88 18.25
N ASN A 83 -10.67 15.03 17.61
CA ASN A 83 -9.92 15.55 16.47
C ASN A 83 -9.65 17.05 16.56
N ASP A 84 -9.45 17.55 17.76
CA ASP A 84 -9.18 18.97 18.03
C ASP A 84 -7.99 19.49 17.19
N GLU A 85 -6.95 18.67 17.08
CA GLU A 85 -5.78 18.97 16.26
C GLU A 85 -6.12 19.24 14.79
N LEU A 86 -7.15 18.58 14.24
CA LEU A 86 -7.60 18.76 12.86
C LEU A 86 -8.60 19.92 12.72
N HIS A 87 -9.20 20.35 13.80
CA HIS A 87 -10.19 21.43 13.79
C HIS A 87 -9.54 22.79 14.01
N GLU A 88 -8.71 22.90 15.01
CA GLU A 88 -8.06 24.17 15.39
C GLU A 88 -6.65 24.34 14.83
N TYR A 89 -6.02 23.25 14.35
CA TYR A 89 -4.67 23.20 13.79
C TYR A 89 -3.53 23.61 14.74
N GLU A 90 -3.81 24.06 15.96
CA GLU A 90 -2.81 24.60 16.90
C GLU A 90 -1.76 23.56 17.31
N THR A 91 -2.19 22.30 17.50
CA THR A 91 -1.32 21.19 17.92
C THR A 91 -1.04 20.18 16.83
N LEU A 92 -1.49 20.46 15.60
CA LEU A 92 -1.33 19.54 14.47
C LEU A 92 0.15 19.33 14.14
N ASN A 93 0.57 18.10 14.18
CA ASN A 93 1.95 17.71 13.96
C ASN A 93 2.03 16.46 13.03
N PRO A 94 3.21 16.13 12.47
CA PRO A 94 3.38 14.98 11.58
C PRO A 94 3.06 13.62 12.19
N GLU A 95 3.05 13.52 13.51
CA GLU A 95 2.74 12.29 14.27
C GLU A 95 1.24 12.11 14.53
N ASN A 96 0.40 13.01 14.04
CA ASN A 96 -1.05 12.94 14.21
C ASN A 96 -1.60 11.57 13.75
N SER A 97 -2.31 10.88 14.64
CA SER A 97 -2.79 9.52 14.41
C SER A 97 -3.79 9.44 13.26
N VAL A 98 -4.66 10.43 13.12
CA VAL A 98 -5.71 10.48 12.08
C VAL A 98 -5.08 10.62 10.70
N MET A 99 -4.08 11.48 10.55
CA MET A 99 -3.35 11.63 9.28
C MET A 99 -2.58 10.36 8.94
N LYS A 100 -1.96 9.72 9.91
CA LYS A 100 -1.27 8.44 9.74
C LYS A 100 -2.24 7.33 9.31
N GLU A 101 -3.42 7.27 9.91
CA GLU A 101 -4.47 6.31 9.54
C GLU A 101 -4.94 6.52 8.10
N LEU A 102 -5.25 7.75 7.70
CA LEU A 102 -5.65 8.09 6.34
C LEU A 102 -4.56 7.69 5.33
N TYR A 103 -3.32 8.03 5.61
CA TYR A 103 -2.19 7.69 4.75
C TYR A 103 -2.02 6.18 4.62
N THR A 104 -2.12 5.46 5.73
CA THR A 104 -2.05 4.00 5.77
C THR A 104 -3.19 3.37 4.97
N ALA A 105 -4.41 3.89 5.08
CA ALA A 105 -5.58 3.43 4.33
C ALA A 105 -5.38 3.64 2.82
N CYS A 106 -4.89 4.82 2.40
CA CYS A 106 -4.60 5.11 1.00
C CYS A 106 -3.57 4.13 0.42
N TYR A 107 -2.45 3.91 1.11
CA TYR A 107 -1.41 3.01 0.61
C TYR A 107 -1.81 1.53 0.65
N LYS A 108 -2.68 1.13 1.58
CA LYS A 108 -3.32 -0.19 1.58
C LYS A 108 -4.17 -0.37 0.32
N GLY A 109 -4.96 0.64 -0.04
CA GLY A 109 -5.77 0.63 -1.26
C GLY A 109 -4.93 0.62 -2.55
N ILE A 110 -3.87 1.44 -2.62
CA ILE A 110 -2.92 1.44 -3.73
C ILE A 110 -2.30 0.05 -3.91
N ARG A 111 -1.82 -0.56 -2.83
CA ARG A 111 -1.23 -1.91 -2.87
C ARG A 111 -2.24 -2.95 -3.37
N ALA A 112 -3.49 -2.89 -2.91
CA ALA A 112 -4.55 -3.79 -3.37
C ALA A 112 -4.83 -3.63 -4.87
N ALA A 113 -4.88 -2.40 -5.37
CA ALA A 113 -5.05 -2.10 -6.80
C ALA A 113 -3.86 -2.60 -7.65
N TYR A 114 -2.64 -2.43 -7.17
CA TYR A 114 -1.46 -2.96 -7.85
C TYR A 114 -1.39 -4.48 -7.86
N ALA A 115 -1.91 -5.17 -6.84
CA ALA A 115 -2.01 -6.63 -6.83
C ALA A 115 -2.90 -7.13 -7.98
N ILE A 116 -4.03 -6.48 -8.27
CA ILE A 116 -4.87 -6.81 -9.42
C ILE A 116 -4.06 -6.71 -10.72
N LYS A 117 -3.35 -5.61 -10.91
CA LYS A 117 -2.52 -5.39 -12.09
C LYS A 117 -1.40 -6.43 -12.21
N HIS A 118 -0.79 -6.83 -11.10
CA HIS A 118 0.30 -7.81 -11.07
C HIS A 118 -0.19 -9.20 -11.49
N TYR A 119 -1.29 -9.67 -10.92
CA TYR A 119 -1.81 -11.01 -11.20
C TYR A 119 -2.68 -11.11 -12.47
N ALA A 120 -3.05 -9.98 -13.07
CA ALA A 120 -3.90 -9.96 -14.27
C ALA A 120 -3.32 -10.76 -15.43
N ALA A 121 -2.00 -10.76 -15.61
CA ALA A 121 -1.33 -11.48 -16.70
C ALA A 121 -1.47 -13.00 -16.58
N ASP A 122 -1.43 -13.50 -15.35
CA ASP A 122 -1.45 -14.95 -15.04
C ASP A 122 -2.89 -15.48 -14.83
N ALA A 123 -3.88 -14.60 -14.69
CA ALA A 123 -5.27 -14.98 -14.40
C ALA A 123 -5.95 -15.64 -15.62
N VAL A 124 -6.58 -16.79 -15.38
CA VAL A 124 -7.34 -17.55 -16.40
C VAL A 124 -8.76 -16.99 -16.49
N ILE A 125 -8.87 -15.85 -17.19
CA ILE A 125 -10.12 -15.11 -17.40
C ILE A 125 -10.21 -14.58 -18.83
N ASP A 126 -11.42 -14.21 -19.24
CA ASP A 126 -11.66 -13.57 -20.53
C ASP A 126 -10.92 -12.24 -20.64
N GLU A 127 -10.40 -11.92 -21.83
CA GLU A 127 -9.59 -10.73 -22.09
C GLU A 127 -10.34 -9.42 -21.86
N ASN A 128 -11.64 -9.37 -22.20
CA ASN A 128 -12.46 -8.19 -21.95
C ASN A 128 -12.67 -7.97 -20.45
N LEU A 129 -12.82 -9.06 -19.70
CA LEU A 129 -12.93 -9.00 -18.24
C LEU A 129 -11.61 -8.54 -17.62
N ARG A 130 -10.49 -9.10 -18.09
CA ARG A 130 -9.13 -8.72 -17.65
C ARG A 130 -8.90 -7.22 -17.84
N SER A 131 -9.12 -6.70 -19.04
CA SER A 131 -8.96 -5.28 -19.36
C SER A 131 -9.78 -4.41 -18.43
N ARG A 132 -11.07 -4.71 -18.27
CA ARG A 132 -11.96 -3.96 -17.35
C ARG A 132 -11.45 -3.96 -15.91
N ARG A 133 -11.00 -5.11 -15.38
CA ARG A 133 -10.50 -5.20 -14.00
C ARG A 133 -9.21 -4.42 -13.80
N VAL A 134 -8.33 -4.43 -14.79
CA VAL A 134 -7.11 -3.60 -14.77
C VAL A 134 -7.46 -2.10 -14.80
N ASP A 135 -8.44 -1.69 -15.59
CA ASP A 135 -8.86 -0.29 -15.65
C ASP A 135 -9.56 0.15 -14.35
N GLU A 136 -10.40 -0.69 -13.76
CA GLU A 136 -10.96 -0.48 -12.42
C GLU A 136 -9.84 -0.28 -11.38
N ALA A 137 -8.81 -1.14 -11.40
CA ALA A 137 -7.67 -1.03 -10.51
C ALA A 137 -6.89 0.29 -10.71
N ARG A 138 -6.75 0.77 -11.94
CA ARG A 138 -6.13 2.07 -12.23
C ARG A 138 -6.93 3.23 -11.65
N VAL A 139 -8.26 3.19 -11.78
CA VAL A 139 -9.15 4.22 -11.20
C VAL A 139 -9.07 4.21 -9.68
N LEU A 140 -9.09 3.03 -9.06
CA LEU A 140 -8.95 2.91 -7.60
C LEU A 140 -7.60 3.45 -7.12
N ALA A 141 -6.51 3.07 -7.79
CA ALA A 141 -5.18 3.60 -7.44
C ALA A 141 -5.12 5.13 -7.59
N ALA A 142 -5.64 5.68 -8.68
CA ALA A 142 -5.69 7.12 -8.92
C ALA A 142 -6.47 7.85 -7.81
N ASN A 143 -7.61 7.31 -7.38
CA ASN A 143 -8.39 7.86 -6.28
C ASN A 143 -7.59 7.92 -4.97
N TYR A 144 -6.91 6.84 -4.60
CA TYR A 144 -6.10 6.82 -3.39
C TYR A 144 -4.88 7.75 -3.47
N TYR A 145 -4.23 7.83 -4.64
CA TYR A 145 -3.15 8.80 -4.84
C TYR A 145 -3.67 10.24 -4.73
N TYR A 146 -4.80 10.55 -5.33
CA TYR A 146 -5.42 11.87 -5.23
C TYR A 146 -5.66 12.27 -3.78
N ILE A 147 -6.25 11.37 -2.98
CA ILE A 147 -6.50 11.63 -1.56
C ILE A 147 -5.18 11.81 -0.81
N SER A 148 -4.23 10.89 -0.98
CA SER A 148 -2.95 10.96 -0.26
C SER A 148 -2.18 12.24 -0.56
N VAL A 149 -2.16 12.70 -1.82
CA VAL A 149 -1.49 13.93 -2.23
C VAL A 149 -2.21 15.16 -1.72
N SER A 150 -3.54 15.18 -1.71
CA SER A 150 -4.33 16.32 -1.21
C SER A 150 -4.00 16.66 0.24
N TYR A 151 -3.65 15.66 1.06
CA TYR A 151 -3.28 15.88 2.46
C TYR A 151 -1.79 16.11 2.71
N THR A 152 -0.93 15.79 1.77
CA THR A 152 0.52 15.99 1.91
C THR A 152 1.01 17.24 1.18
N HIS A 153 0.42 17.59 0.04
CA HIS A 153 0.89 18.66 -0.84
C HIS A 153 0.54 20.06 -0.31
N LEU A 154 -0.60 20.22 0.34
CA LEU A 154 -1.01 21.50 0.96
C LEU A 154 0.03 22.03 1.96
N ARG A 155 0.71 21.14 2.69
CA ARG A 155 1.77 21.54 3.63
C ARG A 155 3.04 22.07 2.95
N ALA A 156 3.36 21.64 1.75
CA ALA A 156 4.58 22.06 1.06
C ALA A 156 4.46 23.48 0.49
N HIS A 157 3.27 23.94 0.17
CA HIS A 157 3.03 25.29 -0.36
C HIS A 157 2.77 26.34 0.72
N GLU A 158 2.20 25.96 1.85
CA GLU A 158 1.90 26.90 2.94
C GLU A 158 3.14 27.27 3.79
N THR A 159 4.12 26.39 3.86
CA THR A 159 5.37 26.66 4.61
C THR A 159 6.36 27.57 3.87
N GLY A 160 6.10 27.92 2.62
CA GLY A 160 6.95 28.80 1.80
C GLY A 160 6.55 30.29 1.79
N ALA A 161 5.46 30.64 2.47
CA ALA A 161 4.88 32.00 2.38
C ALA A 161 5.03 32.87 3.64
N TYR A 162 5.80 32.41 4.66
CA TYR A 162 6.06 33.23 5.88
C TYR A 162 7.54 33.24 6.21
#